data_91e57f014db3fe9228ac9344e50564d6
#
_entry.id   91e57f014db3fe9228ac9344e50564d6
#
_cell.length_a   1.000
_cell.length_b   1.000
_cell.length_c   1.000
_cell.angle_alpha   90.00
_cell.angle_beta   90.00
_cell.angle_gamma   90.00
#
_symmetry.space_group_name_H-M   'P 1'
#
loop_
_entity.id
_entity.type
_entity.pdbx_description
1 polymer ?
#
loop_
_entity_poly.entity_id
_entity_poly.type
_entity_poly.pdbx_seq_one_letter_code
_entity_poly.pdbx_strand_id
1 'polypeptide(L)'
;MRRMGYFTAAAVTLIGGAGLAELSQPQLAALTVLSPMAQEQLDPKHGQVLAECMVLAAEADEVSRIAAFAGMAPSPVIIELANEIIQRQAVLSCLTEKLS
;
A
#
# COMPACT_ATOMS: atom_id res chain seq x y z
N MET A 1 -15.26 13.86 -23.98
CA MET A 1 -14.83 13.46 -23.89
C MET A 1 -14.16 13.42 -23.80
N ARG A 2 -14.39 13.38 -23.47
CA ARG A 2 -13.82 13.05 -23.20
C ARG A 2 -13.31 12.93 -22.69
N ARG A 3 -13.65 13.01 -22.42
CA ARG A 3 -13.13 12.68 -21.79
C ARG A 3 -12.78 12.71 -21.09
N MET A 4 -13.17 12.85 -20.92
CA MET A 4 -12.77 12.68 -20.22
C MET A 4 -12.37 12.70 -19.50
N GLY A 5 -12.70 12.91 -19.41
CA GLY A 5 -12.36 12.67 -18.82
C GLY A 5 -11.93 12.81 -18.14
N TYR A 6 -12.19 12.86 -18.07
CA TYR A 6 -11.78 12.69 -17.55
C TYR A 6 -11.40 12.97 -16.82
N PHE A 7 -11.63 13.12 -16.64
CA PHE A 7 -11.24 13.06 -16.03
C PHE A 7 -10.99 13.45 -15.31
N THR A 8 -11.37 13.63 -15.30
CA THR A 8 -11.14 13.75 -14.64
C THR A 8 -10.82 13.98 -13.89
N ALA A 9 -11.09 14.08 -13.72
CA ALA A 9 -10.79 14.07 -13.00
C ALA A 9 -10.35 14.40 -12.37
N ALA A 10 -10.52 14.52 -12.20
CA ALA A 10 -10.05 14.56 -11.59
C ALA A 10 -9.62 14.91 -10.97
N ALA A 11 -9.80 15.09 -10.72
CA ALA A 11 -9.35 15.15 -10.15
C ALA A 11 -8.90 15.35 -9.43
N VAL A 12 -8.99 15.32 -9.09
CA VAL A 12 -8.55 15.21 -8.45
C VAL A 12 -7.85 15.51 -7.81
N THR A 13 -7.76 15.69 -7.41
CA THR A 13 -7.11 15.77 -6.95
C THR A 13 -6.53 16.04 -6.22
N LEU A 14 -6.48 16.23 -5.83
CA LEU A 14 -5.98 16.29 -5.27
C LEU A 14 -5.51 16.60 -4.48
N ILE A 15 -5.61 16.67 -4.09
CA ILE A 15 -5.19 16.92 -3.35
C ILE A 15 -4.49 16.54 -2.34
N GLY A 16 -4.00 16.92 -2.04
CA GLY A 16 -3.30 16.67 -1.11
C GLY A 16 -2.90 15.54 -0.60
N GLY A 17 -2.29 15.20 -0.43
CA GLY A 17 -1.90 14.28 0.15
C GLY A 17 -2.11 13.17 -0.13
N ALA A 18 -2.56 13.26 -0.67
CA ALA A 18 -2.84 12.30 -0.64
C ALA A 18 -2.43 11.18 -1.40
N GLY A 19 -1.40 10.63 -1.20
CA GLY A 19 -1.02 9.37 -1.75
C GLY A 19 -2.04 8.30 -1.51
N LEU A 20 -2.64 8.32 -0.34
CA LEU A 20 -3.65 7.34 0.00
C LEU A 20 -4.90 7.44 -0.87
N ALA A 21 -5.24 8.65 -1.26
CA ALA A 21 -6.43 8.84 -2.07
C ALA A 21 -6.29 8.18 -3.43
N GLU A 22 -5.08 7.84 -3.83
CA GLU A 22 -4.83 7.25 -5.13
C GLU A 22 -4.78 5.73 -5.13
N LEU A 23 -4.90 5.12 -3.96
CA LEU A 23 -4.86 3.66 -3.90
C LEU A 23 -6.15 3.05 -4.43
N SER A 24 -6.01 1.95 -5.15
CA SER A 24 -7.16 1.20 -5.65
C SER A 24 -7.82 0.43 -4.52
N GLN A 25 -9.00 -0.11 -4.77
CA GLN A 25 -9.69 -0.94 -3.79
C GLN A 25 -8.84 -2.14 -3.35
N PRO A 26 -8.25 -2.91 -4.27
CA PRO A 26 -7.37 -4.00 -3.85
C PRO A 26 -6.20 -3.52 -3.02
N GLN A 27 -5.63 -2.37 -3.36
CA GLN A 27 -4.52 -1.82 -2.59
C GLN A 27 -4.95 -1.43 -1.19
N LEU A 28 -6.13 -0.85 -1.03
CA LEU A 28 -6.65 -0.52 0.30
C LEU A 28 -6.89 -1.79 1.12
N ALA A 29 -7.41 -2.84 0.49
CA ALA A 29 -7.63 -4.10 1.18
C ALA A 29 -6.29 -4.71 1.61
N ALA A 30 -5.28 -4.67 0.74
CA ALA A 30 -3.96 -5.16 1.08
C ALA A 30 -3.36 -4.35 2.23
N LEU A 31 -3.61 -3.06 2.24
CA LEU A 31 -3.14 -2.19 3.31
C LEU A 31 -3.70 -2.61 4.66
N THR A 32 -4.98 -3.01 4.71
CA THR A 32 -5.57 -3.47 5.97
C THR A 32 -4.93 -4.76 6.48
N VAL A 33 -4.38 -5.57 5.58
CA VAL A 33 -3.64 -6.77 5.98
C VAL A 33 -2.25 -6.42 6.48
N LEU A 34 -1.54 -5.54 5.77
CA LEU A 34 -0.14 -5.24 6.06
C LEU A 34 0.05 -4.27 7.21
N SER A 35 -0.90 -3.36 7.45
CA SER A 35 -0.74 -2.36 8.50
C SER A 35 -0.55 -2.96 9.89
N PRO A 36 -1.38 -3.92 10.33
CA PRO A 36 -1.15 -4.53 11.65
C PRO A 36 0.19 -5.23 11.74
N MET A 37 0.62 -5.90 10.65
CA MET A 37 1.90 -6.58 10.64
C MET A 37 3.05 -5.60 10.81
N ALA A 38 3.00 -4.48 10.10
CA ALA A 38 4.04 -3.47 10.18
C ALA A 38 4.03 -2.78 11.54
N GLN A 39 2.86 -2.58 12.13
CA GLN A 39 2.74 -1.90 13.42
C GLN A 39 3.20 -2.76 14.58
N GLU A 40 3.33 -4.07 14.38
CA GLU A 40 3.96 -4.93 15.37
C GLU A 40 5.47 -4.71 15.44
N GLN A 41 6.06 -4.23 14.35
CA GLN A 41 7.50 -4.02 14.27
C GLN A 41 7.89 -2.57 14.57
N LEU A 42 7.00 -1.64 14.25
CA LEU A 42 7.25 -0.22 14.38
C LEU A 42 6.09 0.43 15.13
N ASP A 43 6.28 1.68 15.54
CA ASP A 43 5.18 2.42 16.12
C ASP A 43 4.07 2.62 15.07
N PRO A 44 2.84 2.93 15.49
CA PRO A 44 1.71 2.97 14.54
C PRO A 44 1.94 3.90 13.35
N LYS A 45 2.55 5.05 13.58
CA LYS A 45 2.76 6.00 12.49
C LYS A 45 3.72 5.46 11.44
N HIS A 46 4.88 4.96 11.88
CA HIS A 46 5.88 4.44 10.96
C HIS A 46 5.42 3.12 10.34
N GLY A 47 4.70 2.32 11.11
CA GLY A 47 4.14 1.08 10.58
C GLY A 47 3.16 1.34 9.45
N GLN A 48 2.32 2.37 9.60
CA GLN A 48 1.37 2.73 8.55
C GLN A 48 2.11 3.17 7.28
N VAL A 49 3.14 3.99 7.43
CA VAL A 49 3.92 4.45 6.29
C VAL A 49 4.59 3.27 5.59
N LEU A 50 5.16 2.35 6.38
CA LEU A 50 5.80 1.16 5.80
C LEU A 50 4.79 0.34 5.01
N ALA A 51 3.60 0.11 5.56
CA ALA A 51 2.58 -0.68 4.88
C ALA A 51 2.17 -0.01 3.56
N GLU A 52 2.02 1.31 3.56
CA GLU A 52 1.70 2.03 2.34
C GLU A 52 2.78 1.86 1.29
N CYS A 53 4.04 1.98 1.70
CA CYS A 53 5.15 1.82 0.78
C CYS A 53 5.22 0.40 0.22
N MET A 54 4.90 -0.60 1.04
CA MET A 54 4.88 -1.98 0.58
C MET A 54 3.78 -2.19 -0.47
N VAL A 55 2.59 -1.63 -0.22
CA VAL A 55 1.48 -1.76 -1.17
C VAL A 55 1.84 -1.11 -2.50
N LEU A 56 2.49 0.05 -2.46
CA LEU A 56 2.88 0.75 -3.67
C LEU A 56 3.98 0.02 -4.42
N ALA A 57 4.84 -0.72 -3.73
CA ALA A 57 5.92 -1.47 -4.34
C ALA A 57 5.49 -2.84 -4.84
N ALA A 58 4.34 -3.33 -4.41
CA ALA A 58 3.85 -4.64 -4.78
C ALA A 58 3.27 -4.64 -6.18
N GLU A 59 3.41 -5.76 -6.89
CA GLU A 59 2.80 -5.91 -8.20
C GLU A 59 1.32 -6.22 -8.06
N ALA A 60 0.57 -6.06 -9.14
CA ALA A 60 -0.88 -6.19 -9.08
C ALA A 60 -1.33 -7.56 -8.57
N ASP A 61 -0.66 -8.63 -9.01
CA ASP A 61 -1.03 -9.97 -8.55
C ASP A 61 -0.67 -10.17 -7.08
N GLU A 62 0.40 -9.53 -6.62
CA GLU A 62 0.79 -9.61 -5.21
C GLU A 62 -0.23 -8.88 -4.35
N VAL A 63 -0.67 -7.70 -4.79
CA VAL A 63 -1.69 -6.94 -4.09
C VAL A 63 -2.97 -7.78 -3.97
N SER A 64 -3.36 -8.45 -5.05
CA SER A 64 -4.56 -9.27 -5.05
C SER A 64 -4.45 -10.43 -4.06
N ARG A 65 -3.28 -11.06 -4.00
CA ARG A 65 -3.08 -12.18 -3.08
C ARG A 65 -3.14 -11.73 -1.62
N ILE A 66 -2.55 -10.59 -1.32
CA ILE A 66 -2.57 -10.04 0.03
C ILE A 66 -4.00 -9.61 0.37
N ALA A 67 -4.66 -8.92 -0.55
CA ALA A 67 -6.02 -8.41 -0.33
C ALA A 67 -7.02 -9.53 -0.01
N ALA A 68 -6.77 -10.72 -0.54
CA ALA A 68 -7.65 -11.86 -0.28
C ALA A 68 -7.69 -12.23 1.19
N PHE A 69 -6.73 -11.78 1.98
CA PHE A 69 -6.68 -12.04 3.41
C PHE A 69 -7.26 -10.91 4.26
N ALA A 70 -7.89 -9.92 3.63
CA ALA A 70 -8.49 -8.83 4.38
C ALA A 70 -9.54 -9.39 5.33
N GLY A 71 -9.44 -9.01 6.60
CA GLY A 71 -10.33 -9.51 7.63
C GLY A 71 -9.91 -10.85 8.23
N MET A 72 -8.80 -11.40 7.79
CA MET A 72 -8.30 -12.69 8.29
C MET A 72 -6.86 -12.54 8.74
N ALA A 73 -6.41 -13.49 9.56
CA ALA A 73 -5.01 -13.53 9.94
C ALA A 73 -4.16 -13.90 8.71
N PRO A 74 -2.99 -13.27 8.53
CA PRO A 74 -2.15 -13.59 7.38
C PRO A 74 -1.58 -15.01 7.51
N SER A 75 -1.53 -15.71 6.39
CA SER A 75 -0.94 -17.03 6.33
C SER A 75 0.59 -16.91 6.23
N PRO A 76 1.32 -18.02 6.48
CA PRO A 76 2.77 -18.02 6.29
C PRO A 76 3.18 -17.57 4.88
N VAL A 77 2.41 -17.93 3.87
CA VAL A 77 2.71 -17.53 2.50
C VAL A 77 2.65 -16.01 2.36
N ILE A 78 1.66 -15.38 2.98
CA ILE A 78 1.54 -13.93 2.93
C ILE A 78 2.64 -13.25 3.72
N ILE A 79 3.03 -13.84 4.86
CA ILE A 79 4.14 -13.31 5.64
C ILE A 79 5.43 -13.35 4.84
N GLU A 80 5.70 -14.44 4.14
CA GLU A 80 6.87 -14.55 3.28
C GLU A 80 6.84 -13.52 2.16
N LEU A 81 5.68 -13.34 1.55
CA LEU A 81 5.53 -12.35 0.49
C LEU A 81 5.80 -10.95 1.02
N ALA A 82 5.27 -10.64 2.20
CA ALA A 82 5.52 -9.33 2.82
C ALA A 82 7.00 -9.11 3.07
N ASN A 83 7.69 -10.13 3.57
CA ASN A 83 9.13 -10.04 3.82
C ASN A 83 9.91 -9.82 2.53
N GLU A 84 9.46 -10.41 1.44
CA GLU A 84 10.10 -10.22 0.15
C GLU A 84 9.90 -8.79 -0.35
N ILE A 85 8.67 -8.28 -0.22
CA ILE A 85 8.36 -6.94 -0.69
C ILE A 85 9.13 -5.88 0.09
N ILE A 86 9.25 -6.07 1.42
CA ILE A 86 9.89 -5.06 2.26
C ILE A 86 11.37 -4.86 1.92
N GLN A 87 11.98 -5.84 1.25
CA GLN A 87 13.38 -5.76 0.89
C GLN A 87 13.62 -5.05 -0.44
N ARG A 88 12.56 -4.66 -1.13
CA ARG A 88 12.69 -4.04 -2.44
C ARG A 88 13.18 -2.62 -2.33
N GLN A 89 13.98 -2.20 -3.31
CA GLN A 89 14.50 -0.85 -3.37
C GLN A 89 13.37 0.17 -3.42
N ALA A 90 12.27 -0.16 -4.07
CA ALA A 90 11.12 0.75 -4.16
C ALA A 90 10.55 1.08 -2.79
N VAL A 91 10.57 0.12 -1.85
CA VAL A 91 10.10 0.37 -0.49
C VAL A 91 11.04 1.33 0.22
N LEU A 92 12.35 1.11 0.08
CA LEU A 92 13.34 1.99 0.70
C LEU A 92 13.23 3.41 0.18
N SER A 93 13.08 3.56 -1.13
CA SER A 93 12.92 4.89 -1.72
C SER A 93 11.65 5.57 -1.23
N CYS A 94 10.57 4.83 -1.16
CA CYS A 94 9.29 5.33 -0.67
C CYS A 94 9.40 5.80 0.78
N LEU A 95 10.04 4.98 1.63
CA LEU A 95 10.23 5.34 3.04
C LEU A 95 11.07 6.60 3.19
N THR A 96 12.13 6.70 2.40
CA THR A 96 13.01 7.86 2.45
C THR A 96 12.22 9.12 2.13
N GLU A 97 11.38 9.08 1.11
CA GLU A 97 10.56 10.22 0.75
C GLU A 97 9.57 10.59 1.82
N LYS A 98 8.87 9.57 2.35
CA LYS A 98 7.75 9.85 3.26
C LYS A 98 8.20 10.21 4.66
N LEU A 99 9.37 9.77 5.07
CA LEU A 99 9.88 10.01 6.42
C LEU A 99 10.92 11.13 6.49
N SER A 100 11.21 11.75 5.36
CA SER A 100 12.16 12.87 5.32
C SER A 100 11.58 14.13 5.92
#